data_f860e8dfd5afe679ef0c0676ab862594
#
_entry.id   f860e8dfd5afe679ef0c0676ab862594
#
_cell.length_a   1.000
_cell.length_b   1.000
_cell.length_c   1.000
_cell.angle_alpha   90.00
_cell.angle_beta   90.00
_cell.angle_gamma   90.00
#
_symmetry.space_group_name_H-M   'P 1'
#
loop_
_entity.id
_entity.type
_entity.pdbx_description
1 polymer ?
#
loop_
_entity_poly.entity_id
_entity_poly.type
_entity_poly.pdbx_seq_one_letter_code
_entity_poly.pdbx_strand_id
1 'polypeptide(L)'
;MASVDAENFRLAVLNPAGRDPEQHFGVADTALVNVHPPVNFHAYAACTGGAVFRDTKRAIASGWPVLVLLRGDFRATERALAELKKARRITAVSLKETGAHQIAQQLSDPTRFARFTKIVSGANGCIATTPEAADLFRAVRGEAVAFLPTPYPIEDENWNWSMGNRAGIFVGTREFDVPSRNHLRALLAAKKLSDATKEPVTVYNLNRRKGARLLAEIGFGKIRVHEKHVRYRAYLGDLARHKIVFQLDRSRVPGQVAGDALLCRSVCIGGDGAIERIAFPETTGDKRSDDELIEIALRLLRNDDERRAVAERGGKIAEEKLSFRAGRENLWHFFGQLAS
;
A
#
# COMPACT_ATOMS: atom_id res chain seq x y z
N MET A 1 17.47 -28.72 0.20
CA MET A 1 16.98 -27.91 1.33
C MET A 1 15.80 -28.63 1.94
N ALA A 2 15.76 -28.84 3.27
CA ALA A 2 14.59 -29.35 3.95
C ALA A 2 13.39 -28.45 3.58
N SER A 3 12.25 -29.03 3.26
CA SER A 3 11.01 -28.32 2.95
C SER A 3 10.63 -27.49 4.20
N VAL A 4 10.97 -26.21 4.19
CA VAL A 4 10.45 -25.29 5.18
C VAL A 4 8.96 -25.19 4.92
N ASP A 5 8.15 -25.59 5.88
CA ASP A 5 6.70 -25.42 5.84
C ASP A 5 6.35 -23.94 5.77
N ALA A 6 5.25 -23.59 5.09
CA ALA A 6 4.80 -22.19 4.97
C ALA A 6 4.62 -21.51 6.32
N GLU A 7 4.24 -22.26 7.36
CA GLU A 7 4.09 -21.74 8.72
C GLU A 7 5.41 -21.32 9.36
N ASN A 8 6.50 -21.97 8.99
CA ASN A 8 7.84 -21.69 9.48
C ASN A 8 8.64 -20.73 8.60
N PHE A 9 8.06 -20.31 7.46
CA PHE A 9 8.70 -19.34 6.57
C PHE A 9 8.78 -17.96 7.24
N ARG A 10 9.96 -17.37 7.24
CA ARG A 10 10.23 -16.01 7.74
C ARG A 10 10.97 -15.21 6.68
N LEU A 11 10.59 -13.93 6.53
CA LEU A 11 11.20 -13.03 5.55
C LEU A 11 11.90 -11.87 6.24
N ALA A 12 13.13 -11.59 5.84
CA ALA A 12 13.82 -10.35 6.14
C ALA A 12 13.50 -9.31 5.06
N VAL A 13 12.93 -8.18 5.43
CA VAL A 13 12.79 -7.02 4.54
C VAL A 13 13.91 -6.05 4.85
N LEU A 14 14.83 -5.84 3.90
CA LEU A 14 15.99 -4.97 4.07
C LEU A 14 15.78 -3.64 3.30
N ASN A 15 15.79 -2.52 4.05
CA ASN A 15 15.76 -1.18 3.48
C ASN A 15 17.05 -0.42 3.81
N PRO A 16 18.15 -0.65 3.07
CA PRO A 16 19.49 -0.15 3.45
C PRO A 16 19.60 1.38 3.35
N ALA A 17 18.71 2.06 2.64
CA ALA A 17 18.61 3.52 2.56
C ALA A 17 17.41 4.08 3.34
N GLY A 18 16.73 3.24 4.13
CA GLY A 18 15.51 3.60 4.86
C GLY A 18 15.76 4.37 6.15
N ARG A 19 14.71 5.03 6.62
CA ARG A 19 14.68 5.71 7.92
C ARG A 19 13.68 5.07 8.88
N ASP A 20 12.84 4.16 8.38
CA ASP A 20 11.86 3.46 9.18
C ASP A 20 12.56 2.63 10.27
N PRO A 21 12.00 2.47 11.47
CA PRO A 21 12.60 1.70 12.53
C PRO A 21 12.78 0.23 12.13
N GLU A 22 13.86 -0.40 12.60
CA GLU A 22 13.99 -1.84 12.51
C GLU A 22 13.01 -2.50 13.48
N GLN A 23 12.40 -3.60 13.04
CA GLN A 23 11.33 -4.24 13.82
C GLN A 23 11.23 -5.73 13.51
N HIS A 24 11.02 -6.52 14.56
CA HIS A 24 10.68 -7.93 14.49
C HIS A 24 9.16 -8.10 14.70
N PHE A 25 8.52 -8.85 13.82
CA PHE A 25 7.10 -9.19 13.90
C PHE A 25 6.93 -10.60 14.48
N GLY A 26 7.35 -10.79 15.75
CA GLY A 26 7.05 -12.01 16.49
C GLY A 26 5.56 -12.08 16.90
N VAL A 27 5.10 -13.24 17.30
CA VAL A 27 3.68 -13.54 17.61
C VAL A 27 3.05 -12.59 18.65
N ALA A 28 3.85 -11.85 19.43
CA ALA A 28 3.36 -10.95 20.49
C ALA A 28 3.39 -9.46 20.15
N ASP A 29 4.07 -9.03 19.07
CA ASP A 29 4.44 -7.60 18.88
C ASP A 29 3.51 -6.78 18.00
N THR A 30 2.54 -7.39 17.33
CA THR A 30 1.66 -6.69 16.39
C THR A 30 0.67 -5.71 17.06
N ALA A 31 0.43 -5.86 18.35
CA ALA A 31 -0.51 -5.05 19.13
C ALA A 31 0.13 -3.85 19.89
N LEU A 32 1.45 -3.70 19.90
CA LEU A 32 2.13 -2.71 20.73
C LEU A 32 2.06 -1.27 20.19
N VAL A 33 1.82 -0.34 21.09
CA VAL A 33 1.52 1.09 20.84
C VAL A 33 2.66 1.85 20.14
N ASN A 34 3.89 1.35 20.18
CA ASN A 34 5.09 2.02 19.64
C ASN A 34 5.69 1.36 18.40
N VAL A 35 5.00 0.40 17.81
CA VAL A 35 5.47 -0.39 16.68
C VAL A 35 5.01 0.28 15.37
N HIS A 36 5.87 0.23 14.34
CA HIS A 36 5.45 0.66 13.01
C HIS A 36 4.29 -0.24 12.53
N PRO A 37 3.22 0.33 11.97
CA PRO A 37 2.09 -0.48 11.53
C PRO A 37 2.51 -1.50 10.46
N PRO A 38 1.90 -2.68 10.43
CA PRO A 38 2.22 -3.74 9.48
C PRO A 38 1.59 -3.46 8.10
N VAL A 39 1.98 -2.35 7.49
CA VAL A 39 1.51 -1.88 6.18
C VAL A 39 2.68 -1.64 5.24
N ASN A 40 2.42 -1.49 3.97
CA ASN A 40 3.45 -1.34 2.95
C ASN A 40 4.48 -2.48 3.02
N PHE A 41 5.77 -2.19 2.93
CA PHE A 41 6.81 -3.23 3.00
C PHE A 41 6.97 -3.88 4.38
N HIS A 42 6.50 -3.25 5.46
CA HIS A 42 6.44 -3.89 6.77
C HIS A 42 5.43 -5.05 6.79
N ALA A 43 4.40 -4.99 5.96
CA ALA A 43 3.40 -6.05 5.84
C ALA A 43 4.00 -7.38 5.35
N TYR A 44 4.99 -7.34 4.44
CA TYR A 44 5.65 -8.57 3.97
C TYR A 44 6.49 -9.25 5.08
N ALA A 45 7.12 -8.47 5.95
CA ALA A 45 7.77 -9.03 7.13
C ALA A 45 6.74 -9.51 8.16
N ALA A 46 5.70 -8.71 8.41
CA ALA A 46 4.68 -9.01 9.40
C ALA A 46 3.89 -10.30 9.07
N CYS A 47 3.44 -10.46 7.83
CA CYS A 47 2.66 -11.64 7.44
C CYS A 47 3.43 -12.96 7.54
N THR A 48 4.78 -12.91 7.59
CA THR A 48 5.65 -14.07 7.78
C THR A 48 6.19 -14.21 9.20
N GLY A 49 5.87 -13.29 10.12
CA GLY A 49 6.52 -13.21 11.43
C GLY A 49 8.02 -12.95 11.34
N GLY A 50 8.47 -12.30 10.25
CA GLY A 50 9.86 -11.95 9.99
C GLY A 50 10.26 -10.59 10.59
N ALA A 51 11.15 -9.86 9.92
CA ALA A 51 11.65 -8.60 10.43
C ALA A 51 12.00 -7.59 9.33
N VAL A 52 11.98 -6.31 9.69
CA VAL A 52 12.47 -5.20 8.88
C VAL A 52 13.84 -4.77 9.40
N PHE A 53 14.81 -4.70 8.51
CA PHE A 53 16.17 -4.30 8.79
C PHE A 53 16.60 -3.10 7.94
N ARG A 54 17.54 -2.32 8.44
CA ARG A 54 18.34 -1.33 7.70
C ARG A 54 19.80 -1.78 7.57
N ASP A 55 20.24 -2.61 8.50
CA ASP A 55 21.59 -3.15 8.55
C ASP A 55 21.66 -4.49 7.80
N THR A 56 22.50 -4.55 6.78
CA THR A 56 22.73 -5.75 5.97
C THR A 56 23.27 -6.91 6.79
N LYS A 57 24.17 -6.66 7.75
CA LYS A 57 24.74 -7.72 8.59
C LYS A 57 23.67 -8.38 9.46
N ARG A 58 22.75 -7.60 10.01
CA ARG A 58 21.63 -8.12 10.79
C ARG A 58 20.67 -8.95 9.92
N ALA A 59 20.37 -8.49 8.70
CA ALA A 59 19.58 -9.26 7.75
C ALA A 59 20.28 -10.58 7.37
N ILE A 60 21.61 -10.59 7.18
CA ILE A 60 22.40 -11.79 6.95
C ILE A 60 22.34 -12.73 8.16
N ALA A 61 22.50 -12.21 9.37
CA ALA A 61 22.49 -12.98 10.62
C ALA A 61 21.14 -13.66 10.90
N SER A 62 20.02 -13.14 10.39
CA SER A 62 18.72 -13.77 10.54
C SER A 62 18.62 -15.17 9.92
N GLY A 63 19.42 -15.45 8.91
CA GLY A 63 19.38 -16.72 8.19
C GLY A 63 18.25 -16.82 7.14
N TRP A 64 17.34 -15.86 7.10
CA TRP A 64 16.14 -15.87 6.27
C TRP A 64 16.40 -15.43 4.82
N PRO A 65 15.49 -15.75 3.87
CA PRO A 65 15.43 -15.06 2.58
C PRO A 65 15.24 -13.56 2.77
N VAL A 66 15.75 -12.77 1.82
CA VAL A 66 15.78 -11.31 1.97
C VAL A 66 15.09 -10.62 0.80
N LEU A 67 14.09 -9.77 1.11
CA LEU A 67 13.54 -8.80 0.18
C LEU A 67 14.27 -7.46 0.36
N VAL A 68 15.09 -7.07 -0.63
CA VAL A 68 15.87 -5.83 -0.59
C VAL A 68 15.15 -4.72 -1.32
N LEU A 69 14.99 -3.56 -0.66
CA LEU A 69 14.27 -2.43 -1.24
C LEU A 69 15.21 -1.49 -1.98
N LEU A 70 14.84 -1.14 -3.22
CA LEU A 70 15.49 -0.12 -4.02
C LEU A 70 14.93 1.25 -3.63
N ARG A 71 15.80 2.15 -3.16
CA ARG A 71 15.44 3.52 -2.77
C ARG A 71 16.57 4.50 -3.08
N GLY A 72 16.20 5.74 -3.35
CA GLY A 72 17.15 6.83 -3.60
C GLY A 72 17.93 6.64 -4.89
N ASP A 73 19.27 6.67 -4.81
CA ASP A 73 20.18 6.45 -5.95
C ASP A 73 20.59 4.99 -6.16
N PHE A 74 20.00 4.07 -5.38
CA PHE A 74 20.23 2.62 -5.36
C PHE A 74 21.64 2.14 -4.94
N ARG A 75 22.57 3.02 -4.60
CA ARG A 75 23.94 2.62 -4.19
C ARG A 75 23.96 1.75 -2.94
N ALA A 76 23.12 2.08 -1.95
CA ALA A 76 23.03 1.30 -0.72
C ALA A 76 22.50 -0.11 -1.01
N THR A 77 21.48 -0.22 -1.88
CA THR A 77 20.92 -1.51 -2.31
C THR A 77 21.95 -2.35 -3.07
N GLU A 78 22.71 -1.75 -3.98
CA GLU A 78 23.76 -2.45 -4.73
C GLU A 78 24.83 -3.04 -3.81
N ARG A 79 25.29 -2.28 -2.79
CA ARG A 79 26.24 -2.78 -1.78
C ARG A 79 25.66 -3.91 -0.95
N ALA A 80 24.43 -3.72 -0.44
CA ALA A 80 23.75 -4.74 0.34
C ALA A 80 23.59 -6.06 -0.44
N LEU A 81 23.23 -5.98 -1.72
CA LEU A 81 23.07 -7.15 -2.57
C LEU A 81 24.41 -7.91 -2.74
N ALA A 82 25.52 -7.20 -2.89
CA ALA A 82 26.84 -7.80 -2.99
C ALA A 82 27.24 -8.56 -1.70
N GLU A 83 26.92 -8.00 -0.53
CA GLU A 83 27.16 -8.65 0.77
C GLU A 83 26.27 -9.88 0.96
N LEU A 84 24.99 -9.79 0.63
CA LEU A 84 24.03 -10.89 0.70
C LEU A 84 24.43 -12.05 -0.22
N LYS A 85 24.92 -11.74 -1.43
CA LYS A 85 25.42 -12.74 -2.38
C LYS A 85 26.65 -13.46 -1.84
N LYS A 86 27.62 -12.74 -1.22
CA LYS A 86 28.78 -13.36 -0.53
C LYS A 86 28.33 -14.29 0.58
N ALA A 87 27.27 -13.92 1.31
CA ALA A 87 26.69 -14.73 2.38
C ALA A 87 25.74 -15.84 1.86
N ARG A 88 25.62 -16.03 0.53
CA ARG A 88 24.76 -17.03 -0.12
C ARG A 88 23.30 -16.93 0.32
N ARG A 89 22.78 -15.72 0.54
CA ARG A 89 21.38 -15.50 0.87
C ARG A 89 20.54 -15.45 -0.39
N ILE A 90 19.36 -16.10 -0.37
CA ILE A 90 18.35 -15.96 -1.43
C ILE A 90 17.78 -14.55 -1.32
N THR A 91 17.82 -13.81 -2.43
CA THR A 91 17.42 -12.40 -2.45
C THR A 91 16.41 -12.12 -3.55
N ALA A 92 15.36 -11.39 -3.19
CA ALA A 92 14.52 -10.70 -4.16
C ALA A 92 14.68 -9.18 -3.97
N VAL A 93 14.39 -8.41 -5.02
CA VAL A 93 14.42 -6.95 -4.95
C VAL A 93 13.05 -6.36 -5.28
N SER A 94 12.76 -5.19 -4.72
CA SER A 94 11.55 -4.43 -5.01
C SER A 94 11.82 -2.93 -4.99
N LEU A 95 11.12 -2.16 -5.84
CA LEU A 95 11.11 -0.70 -5.74
C LEU A 95 10.34 -0.27 -4.49
N LYS A 96 10.90 0.65 -3.71
CA LYS A 96 10.22 1.18 -2.50
C LYS A 96 9.06 2.09 -2.87
N GLU A 97 9.23 2.95 -3.84
CA GLU A 97 8.22 3.82 -4.42
C GLU A 97 7.79 3.24 -5.79
N THR A 98 6.55 2.74 -5.86
CA THR A 98 6.07 1.91 -6.98
C THR A 98 4.91 2.53 -7.78
N GLY A 99 4.50 3.76 -7.49
CA GLY A 99 3.57 4.48 -8.35
C GLY A 99 4.20 4.81 -9.71
N ALA A 100 3.43 4.78 -10.79
CA ALA A 100 3.94 4.98 -12.15
C ALA A 100 4.76 6.29 -12.29
N HIS A 101 4.25 7.39 -11.71
CA HIS A 101 4.98 8.67 -11.68
C HIS A 101 6.31 8.56 -10.91
N GLN A 102 6.31 7.90 -9.76
CA GLN A 102 7.50 7.72 -8.92
C GLN A 102 8.55 6.85 -9.62
N ILE A 103 8.13 5.79 -10.31
CA ILE A 103 9.03 4.94 -11.12
C ILE A 103 9.66 5.78 -12.23
N ALA A 104 8.85 6.51 -13.00
CA ALA A 104 9.35 7.37 -14.07
C ALA A 104 10.37 8.40 -13.55
N GLN A 105 10.09 9.06 -12.43
CA GLN A 105 11.00 10.03 -11.80
C GLN A 105 12.30 9.38 -11.31
N GLN A 106 12.22 8.19 -10.72
CA GLN A 106 13.41 7.48 -10.23
C GLN A 106 14.32 7.01 -11.36
N LEU A 107 13.75 6.58 -12.48
CA LEU A 107 14.47 5.94 -13.58
C LEU A 107 14.76 6.87 -14.77
N SER A 108 14.40 8.15 -14.70
CA SER A 108 14.71 9.14 -15.73
C SER A 108 16.20 9.49 -15.83
N ASP A 109 16.98 9.28 -14.77
CA ASP A 109 18.43 9.46 -14.77
C ASP A 109 19.14 8.23 -15.34
N PRO A 110 19.95 8.34 -16.41
CA PRO A 110 20.62 7.20 -17.06
C PRO A 110 21.50 6.38 -16.11
N THR A 111 22.23 7.04 -15.20
CA THR A 111 23.12 6.35 -14.24
C THR A 111 22.30 5.54 -13.25
N ARG A 112 21.20 6.08 -12.79
CA ARG A 112 20.28 5.40 -11.87
C ARG A 112 19.57 4.25 -12.57
N PHE A 113 19.16 4.43 -13.82
CA PHE A 113 18.57 3.37 -14.65
C PHE A 113 19.56 2.21 -14.87
N ALA A 114 20.81 2.51 -15.26
CA ALA A 114 21.84 1.49 -15.42
C ALA A 114 22.10 0.69 -14.13
N ARG A 115 22.10 1.37 -12.97
CA ARG A 115 22.24 0.71 -11.67
C ARG A 115 21.02 -0.14 -11.33
N PHE A 116 19.82 0.36 -11.61
CA PHE A 116 18.58 -0.40 -11.48
C PHE A 116 18.63 -1.71 -12.28
N THR A 117 18.99 -1.64 -13.56
CA THR A 117 19.12 -2.81 -14.43
C THR A 117 20.13 -3.81 -13.88
N LYS A 118 21.32 -3.35 -13.43
CA LYS A 118 22.35 -4.19 -12.85
C LYS A 118 21.86 -4.92 -11.57
N ILE A 119 21.14 -4.20 -10.70
CA ILE A 119 20.58 -4.76 -9.45
C ILE A 119 19.52 -5.81 -9.77
N VAL A 120 18.59 -5.48 -10.65
CA VAL A 120 17.47 -6.36 -11.03
C VAL A 120 17.99 -7.65 -11.69
N SER A 121 18.96 -7.55 -12.60
CA SER A 121 19.58 -8.73 -13.23
C SER A 121 20.45 -9.54 -12.26
N GLY A 122 21.01 -8.92 -11.24
CA GLY A 122 21.92 -9.57 -10.27
C GLY A 122 21.25 -10.24 -9.07
N ALA A 123 19.97 -9.96 -8.81
CA ALA A 123 19.17 -10.59 -7.74
C ALA A 123 18.68 -11.99 -8.17
N ASN A 124 18.28 -12.85 -7.22
CA ASN A 124 17.64 -14.14 -7.54
C ASN A 124 16.24 -13.94 -8.13
N GLY A 125 15.49 -12.91 -7.67
CA GLY A 125 14.17 -12.59 -8.17
C GLY A 125 13.73 -11.16 -7.90
N CYS A 126 12.52 -10.81 -8.37
CA CYS A 126 11.90 -9.51 -8.15
C CYS A 126 10.48 -9.66 -7.65
N ILE A 127 10.10 -8.86 -6.66
CA ILE A 127 8.72 -8.73 -6.18
C ILE A 127 8.22 -7.33 -6.55
N ALA A 128 7.10 -7.27 -7.23
CA ALA A 128 6.42 -6.04 -7.57
C ALA A 128 5.12 -5.91 -6.76
N THR A 129 4.85 -4.73 -6.23
CA THR A 129 3.62 -4.42 -5.49
C THR A 129 2.49 -3.92 -6.40
N THR A 130 2.79 -3.72 -7.69
CA THR A 130 1.83 -3.35 -8.74
C THR A 130 2.12 -4.14 -10.01
N PRO A 131 1.10 -4.42 -10.87
CA PRO A 131 1.31 -5.09 -12.15
C PRO A 131 2.29 -4.33 -13.05
N GLU A 132 2.21 -3.00 -13.08
CA GLU A 132 3.08 -2.14 -13.91
C GLU A 132 4.56 -2.24 -13.49
N ALA A 133 4.83 -2.34 -12.18
CA ALA A 133 6.18 -2.60 -11.70
C ALA A 133 6.65 -4.02 -12.05
N ALA A 134 5.75 -5.01 -12.07
CA ALA A 134 6.09 -6.36 -12.51
C ALA A 134 6.47 -6.39 -13.98
N ASP A 135 5.75 -5.68 -14.84
CA ASP A 135 6.07 -5.58 -16.27
C ASP A 135 7.43 -4.92 -16.49
N LEU A 136 7.74 -3.86 -15.73
CA LEU A 136 9.07 -3.24 -15.77
C LEU A 136 10.18 -4.22 -15.37
N PHE A 137 10.00 -4.99 -14.30
CA PHE A 137 10.98 -5.99 -13.88
C PHE A 137 11.14 -7.09 -14.93
N ARG A 138 10.04 -7.57 -15.53
CA ARG A 138 10.09 -8.57 -16.63
C ARG A 138 10.82 -8.06 -17.85
N ALA A 139 10.63 -6.79 -18.21
CA ALA A 139 11.35 -6.18 -19.32
C ALA A 139 12.87 -6.15 -19.11
N VAL A 140 13.34 -6.11 -17.86
CA VAL A 140 14.78 -6.08 -17.53
C VAL A 140 15.37 -7.49 -17.38
N ARG A 141 14.66 -8.43 -16.74
CA ARG A 141 15.26 -9.74 -16.41
C ARG A 141 14.54 -10.95 -17.02
N GLY A 142 13.34 -10.80 -17.53
CA GLY A 142 12.52 -11.89 -18.08
C GLY A 142 11.81 -12.69 -16.99
N GLU A 143 12.48 -13.63 -16.37
CA GLU A 143 11.92 -14.61 -15.42
C GLU A 143 12.10 -14.21 -13.94
N ALA A 144 11.58 -15.04 -13.02
CA ALA A 144 11.64 -14.88 -11.58
C ALA A 144 11.13 -13.50 -11.10
N VAL A 145 10.01 -13.06 -11.66
CA VAL A 145 9.29 -11.83 -11.30
C VAL A 145 7.87 -12.18 -10.85
N ALA A 146 7.53 -11.82 -9.62
CA ALA A 146 6.19 -12.00 -9.08
C ALA A 146 5.50 -10.64 -8.84
N PHE A 147 4.24 -10.53 -9.25
CA PHE A 147 3.34 -9.52 -8.72
C PHE A 147 2.73 -10.06 -7.43
N LEU A 148 3.14 -9.51 -6.31
CA LEU A 148 2.62 -9.80 -4.98
C LEU A 148 2.09 -8.51 -4.39
N PRO A 149 0.76 -8.29 -4.35
CA PRO A 149 0.17 -7.09 -3.77
C PRO A 149 0.51 -7.00 -2.28
N THR A 150 0.56 -5.80 -1.73
CA THR A 150 0.81 -5.60 -0.30
C THR A 150 -0.24 -6.34 0.53
N PRO A 151 0.14 -7.27 1.41
CA PRO A 151 -0.81 -7.96 2.27
C PRO A 151 -1.30 -7.06 3.42
N TYR A 152 -2.49 -7.40 3.96
CA TYR A 152 -3.11 -6.69 5.07
C TYR A 152 -3.55 -7.66 6.16
N PRO A 153 -3.48 -7.28 7.46
CA PRO A 153 -3.91 -8.11 8.59
C PRO A 153 -5.44 -8.14 8.74
N ILE A 154 -6.16 -8.60 7.70
CA ILE A 154 -7.62 -8.55 7.60
C ILE A 154 -8.25 -9.51 8.62
N GLU A 155 -7.59 -10.65 8.86
CA GLU A 155 -8.02 -11.68 9.82
C GLU A 155 -7.66 -11.34 11.28
N ASP A 156 -6.85 -10.31 11.54
CA ASP A 156 -6.41 -9.94 12.89
C ASP A 156 -7.41 -8.95 13.51
N GLU A 157 -8.07 -9.39 14.59
CA GLU A 157 -9.05 -8.59 15.33
C GLU A 157 -8.47 -7.27 15.86
N ASN A 158 -7.18 -7.20 16.13
CA ASN A 158 -6.50 -5.97 16.56
C ASN A 158 -6.49 -4.88 15.48
N TRP A 159 -6.71 -5.26 14.21
CA TRP A 159 -6.77 -4.36 13.05
C TRP A 159 -8.18 -4.23 12.45
N ASN A 160 -9.19 -4.76 13.12
CA ASN A 160 -10.59 -4.63 12.70
C ASN A 160 -11.22 -3.39 13.34
N TRP A 161 -11.53 -2.41 12.51
CA TRP A 161 -12.10 -1.11 12.90
C TRP A 161 -13.57 -0.96 12.45
N SER A 162 -14.35 -2.02 12.48
CA SER A 162 -15.77 -1.96 12.12
C SER A 162 -16.56 -1.07 13.09
N MET A 163 -17.33 -0.14 12.53
CA MET A 163 -18.21 0.77 13.28
C MET A 163 -19.64 0.63 12.77
N GLY A 164 -20.63 0.57 13.68
CA GLY A 164 -22.04 0.44 13.31
C GLY A 164 -22.60 1.70 12.64
N ASN A 165 -22.48 2.85 13.30
CA ASN A 165 -22.98 4.12 12.76
C ASN A 165 -21.89 4.89 12.03
N ARG A 166 -22.07 5.09 10.73
CA ARG A 166 -21.14 5.81 9.86
C ARG A 166 -21.81 7.03 9.25
N ALA A 167 -21.06 8.12 9.12
CA ALA A 167 -21.51 9.33 8.46
C ALA A 167 -20.36 10.01 7.73
N GLY A 168 -20.64 10.57 6.55
CA GLY A 168 -19.69 11.40 5.83
C GLY A 168 -18.81 10.65 4.83
N ILE A 169 -17.97 11.46 4.19
CA ILE A 169 -17.07 11.11 3.10
C ILE A 169 -15.64 11.34 3.57
N PHE A 170 -14.81 10.32 3.55
CA PHE A 170 -13.37 10.45 3.79
C PHE A 170 -12.62 10.61 2.47
N VAL A 171 -11.91 11.73 2.27
CA VAL A 171 -11.08 11.91 1.08
C VAL A 171 -9.73 11.26 1.31
N GLY A 172 -9.45 10.19 0.57
CA GLY A 172 -8.31 9.32 0.78
C GLY A 172 -6.96 9.92 0.40
N THR A 173 -6.91 10.78 -0.61
CA THR A 173 -5.68 11.50 -1.02
C THR A 173 -5.44 12.74 -0.16
N ARG A 174 -4.20 13.21 -0.09
CA ARG A 174 -3.78 14.31 0.80
C ARG A 174 -2.63 15.17 0.24
N GLU A 175 -2.29 14.96 -1.02
CA GLU A 175 -1.11 15.57 -1.65
C GLU A 175 -1.53 16.41 -2.86
N PHE A 176 -1.47 17.74 -2.73
CA PHE A 176 -1.76 18.67 -3.83
C PHE A 176 -0.65 18.75 -4.87
N ASP A 177 0.58 18.42 -4.48
CA ASP A 177 1.77 18.63 -5.31
C ASP A 177 2.10 17.41 -6.19
N VAL A 178 1.33 16.34 -6.12
CA VAL A 178 1.46 15.15 -6.96
C VAL A 178 0.31 15.11 -7.97
N PRO A 179 0.53 15.50 -9.23
CA PRO A 179 -0.57 15.65 -10.21
C PRO A 179 -1.42 14.39 -10.39
N SER A 180 -0.78 13.21 -10.44
CA SER A 180 -1.48 11.93 -10.63
C SER A 180 -2.39 11.54 -9.45
N ARG A 181 -2.20 12.14 -8.27
CA ARG A 181 -3.10 11.96 -7.11
C ARG A 181 -4.47 12.60 -7.30
N ASN A 182 -4.59 13.57 -8.22
CA ASN A 182 -5.83 14.28 -8.49
C ASN A 182 -6.56 14.81 -7.24
N HIS A 183 -5.80 15.19 -6.20
CA HIS A 183 -6.38 15.54 -4.90
C HIS A 183 -7.35 16.71 -4.99
N LEU A 184 -7.02 17.76 -5.76
CA LEU A 184 -7.94 18.91 -5.96
C LEU A 184 -9.26 18.47 -6.63
N ARG A 185 -9.19 17.61 -7.66
CA ARG A 185 -10.38 17.07 -8.33
C ARG A 185 -11.21 16.22 -7.38
N ALA A 186 -10.56 15.39 -6.54
CA ALA A 186 -11.25 14.60 -5.52
C ALA A 186 -11.97 15.48 -4.49
N LEU A 187 -11.38 16.62 -4.10
CA LEU A 187 -12.02 17.59 -3.20
C LEU A 187 -13.24 18.27 -3.85
N LEU A 188 -13.14 18.70 -5.11
CA LEU A 188 -14.27 19.29 -5.85
C LEU A 188 -15.41 18.28 -6.01
N ALA A 189 -15.09 17.03 -6.33
CA ALA A 189 -16.07 15.95 -6.39
C ALA A 189 -16.70 15.66 -5.02
N ALA A 190 -15.90 15.60 -3.95
CA ALA A 190 -16.39 15.42 -2.58
C ALA A 190 -17.32 16.57 -2.14
N LYS A 191 -17.05 17.81 -2.57
CA LYS A 191 -17.98 18.92 -2.37
C LYS A 191 -19.30 18.68 -3.06
N LYS A 192 -19.29 18.31 -4.35
CA LYS A 192 -20.52 17.98 -5.12
C LYS A 192 -21.33 16.87 -4.42
N LEU A 193 -20.64 15.83 -3.93
CA LEU A 193 -21.27 14.75 -3.16
C LEU A 193 -21.88 15.25 -1.85
N SER A 194 -21.16 16.08 -1.09
CA SER A 194 -21.63 16.66 0.17
C SER A 194 -22.83 17.56 -0.02
N ASP A 195 -22.82 18.41 -1.04
CA ASP A 195 -23.94 19.31 -1.36
C ASP A 195 -25.22 18.51 -1.70
N ALA A 196 -25.08 17.39 -2.42
CA ALA A 196 -26.18 16.52 -2.85
C ALA A 196 -26.73 15.61 -1.75
N THR A 197 -25.91 15.20 -0.78
CA THR A 197 -26.28 14.19 0.24
C THR A 197 -26.32 14.76 1.66
N LYS A 198 -25.78 15.97 1.87
CA LYS A 198 -25.58 16.60 3.18
C LYS A 198 -24.59 15.87 4.09
N GLU A 199 -23.86 14.90 3.56
CA GLU A 199 -22.81 14.19 4.29
C GLU A 199 -21.61 15.12 4.53
N PRO A 200 -21.02 15.14 5.74
CA PRO A 200 -19.81 15.90 6.01
C PRO A 200 -18.60 15.28 5.29
N VAL A 201 -17.61 16.13 4.97
CA VAL A 201 -16.35 15.70 4.34
C VAL A 201 -15.22 15.79 5.36
N THR A 202 -14.39 14.75 5.41
CA THR A 202 -13.13 14.76 6.18
C THR A 202 -11.95 14.63 5.23
N VAL A 203 -10.94 15.49 5.44
CA VAL A 203 -9.71 15.51 4.63
C VAL A 203 -8.47 15.73 5.49
N TYR A 204 -7.37 15.12 5.08
CA TYR A 204 -6.05 15.44 5.63
C TYR A 204 -5.34 16.48 4.76
N ASN A 205 -4.94 17.61 5.37
CA ASN A 205 -4.19 18.68 4.71
C ASN A 205 -2.74 18.68 5.18
N LEU A 206 -1.87 17.95 4.49
CA LEU A 206 -0.43 17.95 4.80
C LEU A 206 0.34 19.10 4.14
N ASN A 207 -0.28 19.81 3.21
CA ASN A 207 0.29 20.99 2.52
C ASN A 207 0.08 22.30 3.29
N ARG A 208 -0.38 22.22 4.53
CA ARG A 208 -0.54 23.37 5.47
C ARG A 208 -1.21 24.61 4.80
N ARG A 209 -0.49 25.76 4.72
CA ARG A 209 -1.02 27.03 4.21
C ARG A 209 -1.55 26.93 2.77
N LYS A 210 -0.85 26.24 1.87
CA LYS A 210 -1.29 26.07 0.47
C LYS A 210 -2.61 25.30 0.43
N GLY A 211 -2.68 24.18 1.11
CA GLY A 211 -3.91 23.36 1.18
C GLY A 211 -5.05 24.12 1.86
N ALA A 212 -4.79 24.87 2.94
CA ALA A 212 -5.82 25.67 3.62
C ALA A 212 -6.42 26.74 2.69
N ARG A 213 -5.62 27.42 1.88
CA ARG A 213 -6.11 28.39 0.87
C ARG A 213 -7.02 27.70 -0.16
N LEU A 214 -6.57 26.58 -0.72
CA LEU A 214 -7.36 25.82 -1.69
C LEU A 214 -8.68 25.32 -1.11
N LEU A 215 -8.68 24.84 0.13
CA LEU A 215 -9.91 24.41 0.82
C LEU A 215 -10.87 25.57 1.08
N ALA A 216 -10.36 26.76 1.41
CA ALA A 216 -11.17 27.95 1.55
C ALA A 216 -11.82 28.39 0.23
N GLU A 217 -11.06 28.36 -0.89
CA GLU A 217 -11.59 28.70 -2.23
C GLU A 217 -12.64 27.70 -2.72
N ILE A 218 -12.53 26.41 -2.36
CA ILE A 218 -13.54 25.40 -2.71
C ILE A 218 -14.88 25.69 -2.00
N GLY A 219 -14.86 26.27 -0.81
CA GLY A 219 -16.06 26.68 -0.09
C GLY A 219 -16.96 25.53 0.36
N PHE A 220 -16.42 24.62 1.18
CA PHE A 220 -17.23 23.55 1.78
C PHE A 220 -18.19 24.08 2.84
N GLY A 221 -19.45 23.62 2.84
CA GLY A 221 -20.39 23.91 3.92
C GLY A 221 -20.08 23.15 5.20
N LYS A 222 -19.65 21.89 5.10
CA LYS A 222 -19.29 21.01 6.23
C LYS A 222 -18.04 20.22 5.91
N ILE A 223 -16.88 20.69 6.34
CA ILE A 223 -15.59 20.01 6.19
C ILE A 223 -14.85 19.91 7.51
N ARG A 224 -14.27 18.76 7.79
CA ARG A 224 -13.30 18.55 8.87
C ARG A 224 -11.92 18.38 8.26
N VAL A 225 -10.99 19.25 8.68
CA VAL A 225 -9.62 19.26 8.17
C VAL A 225 -8.66 18.80 9.25
N HIS A 226 -7.88 17.78 8.98
CA HIS A 226 -6.76 17.35 9.81
C HIS A 226 -5.45 17.90 9.24
N GLU A 227 -4.76 18.75 9.98
CA GLU A 227 -3.52 19.39 9.54
C GLU A 227 -2.24 18.74 10.08
N LYS A 228 -2.39 17.72 10.91
CA LYS A 228 -1.27 17.02 11.55
C LYS A 228 -1.29 15.54 11.23
N HIS A 229 -0.10 14.96 11.14
CA HIS A 229 0.03 13.51 11.17
C HIS A 229 -0.50 12.96 12.50
N VAL A 230 -1.35 11.96 12.41
CA VAL A 230 -1.84 11.19 13.54
C VAL A 230 -1.22 9.80 13.53
N ARG A 231 -1.23 9.11 14.68
CA ARG A 231 -0.84 7.69 14.73
C ARG A 231 -1.77 6.86 13.86
N TYR A 232 -1.23 5.84 13.22
CA TYR A 232 -1.95 5.03 12.24
C TYR A 232 -3.27 4.46 12.78
N ARG A 233 -3.28 3.95 14.02
CA ARG A 233 -4.52 3.45 14.66
C ARG A 233 -5.59 4.55 14.82
N ALA A 234 -5.18 5.76 15.19
CA ALA A 234 -6.10 6.90 15.29
C ALA A 234 -6.65 7.31 13.91
N TYR A 235 -5.82 7.25 12.88
CA TYR A 235 -6.23 7.45 11.50
C TYR A 235 -7.26 6.41 11.04
N LEU A 236 -7.04 5.11 11.31
CA LEU A 236 -8.02 4.06 11.00
C LEU A 236 -9.33 4.26 11.77
N GLY A 237 -9.25 4.62 13.06
CA GLY A 237 -10.43 4.92 13.88
C GLY A 237 -11.23 6.12 13.36
N ASP A 238 -10.57 7.10 12.76
CA ASP A 238 -11.25 8.22 12.10
C ASP A 238 -11.88 7.78 10.77
N LEU A 239 -11.13 7.07 9.92
CA LEU A 239 -11.60 6.53 8.64
C LEU A 239 -12.83 5.63 8.83
N ALA A 240 -12.83 4.76 9.83
CA ALA A 240 -13.90 3.81 10.11
C ALA A 240 -15.28 4.47 10.41
N ARG A 241 -15.29 5.74 10.78
CA ARG A 241 -16.53 6.51 11.06
C ARG A 241 -17.25 6.97 9.80
N HIS A 242 -16.58 6.89 8.62
CA HIS A 242 -17.13 7.41 7.38
C HIS A 242 -17.87 6.33 6.59
N LYS A 243 -18.90 6.75 5.85
CA LYS A 243 -19.68 5.87 4.98
C LYS A 243 -18.84 5.34 3.84
N ILE A 244 -18.05 6.20 3.22
CA ILE A 244 -17.18 5.86 2.08
C ILE A 244 -15.81 6.51 2.22
N VAL A 245 -14.81 5.88 1.61
CA VAL A 245 -13.53 6.48 1.27
C VAL A 245 -13.56 6.83 -0.21
N PHE A 246 -13.30 8.09 -0.54
CA PHE A 246 -13.36 8.59 -1.91
C PHE A 246 -12.03 9.15 -2.37
N GLN A 247 -11.60 8.81 -3.57
CA GLN A 247 -10.38 9.33 -4.18
C GLN A 247 -10.43 9.27 -5.71
N LEU A 248 -9.62 10.08 -6.36
CA LEU A 248 -9.47 10.07 -7.83
C LEU A 248 -8.00 9.84 -8.24
N ASP A 249 -7.24 9.11 -7.41
CA ASP A 249 -5.83 8.79 -7.65
C ASP A 249 -5.66 7.95 -8.92
N ARG A 250 -4.77 8.39 -9.82
CA ARG A 250 -4.40 7.75 -11.08
C ARG A 250 -2.91 7.39 -11.11
N SER A 251 -2.33 7.18 -9.94
CA SER A 251 -0.88 6.96 -9.79
C SER A 251 -0.46 5.51 -9.96
N ARG A 252 -1.39 4.57 -10.10
CA ARG A 252 -1.13 3.11 -10.17
C ARG A 252 -0.19 2.65 -9.04
N VAL A 253 -0.51 3.07 -7.84
CA VAL A 253 0.22 2.73 -6.61
C VAL A 253 -0.22 1.37 -6.04
N PRO A 254 0.45 0.86 -4.99
CA PRO A 254 -0.02 -0.35 -4.30
C PRO A 254 -1.45 -0.26 -3.77
N GLY A 255 -1.94 0.95 -3.41
CA GLY A 255 -3.33 1.14 -2.96
C GLY A 255 -3.50 1.13 -1.45
N GLN A 256 -2.62 1.81 -0.69
CA GLN A 256 -2.71 1.85 0.77
C GLN A 256 -4.07 2.35 1.27
N VAL A 257 -4.65 3.37 0.63
CA VAL A 257 -5.95 3.94 1.03
C VAL A 257 -7.07 2.89 0.95
N ALA A 258 -7.06 2.06 -0.10
CA ALA A 258 -8.01 0.96 -0.22
C ALA A 258 -7.75 -0.15 0.81
N GLY A 259 -6.49 -0.48 1.08
CA GLY A 259 -6.14 -1.42 2.15
C GLY A 259 -6.58 -0.94 3.53
N ASP A 260 -6.43 0.35 3.83
CA ASP A 260 -6.92 0.96 5.07
C ASP A 260 -8.46 0.90 5.14
N ALA A 261 -9.16 1.09 4.00
CA ALA A 261 -10.60 0.92 3.93
C ALA A 261 -11.05 -0.53 4.20
N LEU A 262 -10.30 -1.54 3.73
CA LEU A 262 -10.56 -2.95 4.04
C LEU A 262 -10.48 -3.22 5.54
N LEU A 263 -9.44 -2.73 6.23
CA LEU A 263 -9.31 -2.87 7.69
C LEU A 263 -10.48 -2.21 8.44
N CYS A 264 -11.05 -1.17 7.86
CA CYS A 264 -12.22 -0.48 8.41
C CYS A 264 -13.56 -1.05 7.92
N ARG A 265 -13.57 -2.13 7.15
CA ARG A 265 -14.78 -2.67 6.48
C ARG A 265 -15.59 -1.57 5.79
N SER A 266 -14.89 -0.66 5.13
CA SER A 266 -15.45 0.49 4.41
C SER A 266 -15.28 0.29 2.90
N VAL A 267 -16.15 0.92 2.11
CA VAL A 267 -16.00 0.95 0.67
C VAL A 267 -14.98 2.00 0.27
N CYS A 268 -14.02 1.63 -0.58
CA CYS A 268 -13.16 2.57 -1.30
C CYS A 268 -13.73 2.80 -2.70
N ILE A 269 -13.95 4.06 -3.07
CA ILE A 269 -14.45 4.46 -4.39
C ILE A 269 -13.40 5.29 -5.09
N GLY A 270 -13.10 4.93 -6.34
CA GLY A 270 -12.03 5.55 -7.11
C GLY A 270 -10.65 4.99 -6.80
N GLY A 271 -9.61 5.66 -7.34
CA GLY A 271 -8.26 5.12 -7.34
C GLY A 271 -8.06 3.99 -8.36
N ASP A 272 -6.84 3.89 -8.89
CA ASP A 272 -6.45 2.85 -9.86
C ASP A 272 -5.29 1.97 -9.33
N GLY A 273 -5.07 1.98 -8.03
CA GLY A 273 -4.06 1.19 -7.38
C GLY A 273 -4.30 -0.33 -7.45
N ALA A 274 -3.30 -1.11 -7.08
CA ALA A 274 -3.39 -2.56 -7.16
C ALA A 274 -4.50 -3.12 -6.24
N ILE A 275 -4.61 -2.62 -5.01
CA ILE A 275 -5.61 -3.09 -4.05
C ILE A 275 -7.01 -2.67 -4.47
N GLU A 276 -7.20 -1.44 -4.99
CA GLU A 276 -8.47 -0.98 -5.53
C GLU A 276 -8.98 -1.91 -6.66
N ARG A 277 -8.10 -2.27 -7.58
CA ARG A 277 -8.43 -3.17 -8.69
C ARG A 277 -8.74 -4.59 -8.24
N ILE A 278 -8.09 -5.08 -7.18
CA ILE A 278 -8.29 -6.44 -6.64
C ILE A 278 -9.54 -6.52 -5.79
N ALA A 279 -9.67 -5.67 -4.76
CA ALA A 279 -10.69 -5.79 -3.73
C ALA A 279 -11.98 -5.00 -4.03
N PHE A 280 -11.89 -3.94 -4.83
CA PHE A 280 -13.01 -3.06 -5.15
C PHE A 280 -13.27 -2.94 -6.67
N PRO A 281 -13.40 -4.05 -7.42
CA PRO A 281 -13.53 -4.00 -8.89
C PRO A 281 -14.76 -3.22 -9.35
N GLU A 282 -15.81 -3.16 -8.53
CA GLU A 282 -17.05 -2.44 -8.84
C GLU A 282 -16.93 -0.93 -8.67
N THR A 283 -15.97 -0.44 -7.85
CA THR A 283 -15.85 0.96 -7.46
C THR A 283 -14.46 1.55 -7.76
N THR A 284 -13.51 0.74 -8.27
CA THR A 284 -12.18 1.24 -8.68
C THR A 284 -12.27 2.28 -9.78
N GLY A 285 -11.33 3.21 -9.79
CA GLY A 285 -11.18 4.19 -10.85
C GLY A 285 -10.56 3.64 -12.14
N ASP A 286 -10.08 2.39 -12.16
CA ASP A 286 -9.55 1.80 -13.38
C ASP A 286 -10.63 1.75 -14.46
N LYS A 287 -10.34 2.34 -15.63
CA LYS A 287 -11.25 2.44 -16.79
C LYS A 287 -12.60 3.16 -16.54
N ARG A 288 -12.71 3.95 -15.47
CA ARG A 288 -13.91 4.76 -15.18
C ARG A 288 -13.58 6.25 -15.20
N SER A 289 -14.52 7.05 -15.69
CA SER A 289 -14.47 8.51 -15.62
C SER A 289 -14.73 8.99 -14.18
N ASP A 290 -14.40 10.24 -13.90
CA ASP A 290 -14.71 10.85 -12.61
C ASP A 290 -16.23 11.00 -12.38
N ASP A 291 -17.00 11.25 -13.45
CA ASP A 291 -18.46 11.37 -13.35
C ASP A 291 -19.11 10.01 -12.99
N GLU A 292 -18.66 8.91 -13.60
CA GLU A 292 -19.11 7.56 -13.22
C GLU A 292 -18.79 7.25 -11.75
N LEU A 293 -17.60 7.66 -11.26
CA LEU A 293 -17.24 7.47 -9.86
C LEU A 293 -18.07 8.33 -8.90
N ILE A 294 -18.43 9.55 -9.31
CA ILE A 294 -19.35 10.40 -8.55
C ILE A 294 -20.76 9.79 -8.49
N GLU A 295 -21.26 9.24 -9.58
CA GLU A 295 -22.56 8.55 -9.61
C GLU A 295 -22.57 7.31 -8.70
N ILE A 296 -21.52 6.48 -8.75
CA ILE A 296 -21.35 5.35 -7.85
C ILE A 296 -21.34 5.83 -6.39
N ALA A 297 -20.58 6.89 -6.08
CA ALA A 297 -20.51 7.44 -4.74
C ALA A 297 -21.87 7.98 -4.24
N LEU A 298 -22.63 8.70 -5.10
CA LEU A 298 -23.96 9.18 -4.77
C LEU A 298 -24.93 8.04 -4.46
N ARG A 299 -24.90 6.98 -5.26
CA ARG A 299 -25.73 5.79 -5.07
C ARG A 299 -25.41 5.11 -3.72
N LEU A 300 -24.13 4.86 -3.43
CA LEU A 300 -23.70 4.19 -2.21
C LEU A 300 -23.86 5.06 -0.95
N LEU A 301 -23.82 6.38 -1.06
CA LEU A 301 -24.14 7.29 0.06
C LEU A 301 -25.63 7.28 0.42
N ARG A 302 -26.52 7.03 -0.55
CA ARG A 302 -27.98 7.00 -0.38
C ARG A 302 -28.53 5.63 -0.03
N ASN A 303 -27.78 4.55 -0.34
CA ASN A 303 -28.20 3.17 -0.12
C ASN A 303 -27.24 2.44 0.82
N ASP A 304 -27.61 2.36 2.09
CA ASP A 304 -26.77 1.76 3.14
C ASP A 304 -26.61 0.25 2.96
N ASP A 305 -27.65 -0.45 2.45
CA ASP A 305 -27.59 -1.91 2.23
C ASP A 305 -26.65 -2.26 1.08
N GLU A 306 -26.79 -1.53 -0.05
CA GLU A 306 -25.89 -1.71 -1.18
C GLU A 306 -24.44 -1.40 -0.81
N ARG A 307 -24.21 -0.31 -0.05
CA ARG A 307 -22.87 0.04 0.43
C ARG A 307 -22.27 -1.08 1.30
N ARG A 308 -23.05 -1.65 2.22
CA ARG A 308 -22.62 -2.79 3.06
C ARG A 308 -22.28 -4.00 2.20
N ALA A 309 -23.15 -4.33 1.24
CA ALA A 309 -22.91 -5.46 0.33
C ALA A 309 -21.62 -5.29 -0.50
N VAL A 310 -21.33 -4.07 -0.99
CA VAL A 310 -20.06 -3.78 -1.71
C VAL A 310 -18.85 -3.95 -0.77
N ALA A 311 -18.93 -3.45 0.46
CA ALA A 311 -17.85 -3.58 1.45
C ALA A 311 -17.60 -5.06 1.81
N GLU A 312 -18.64 -5.85 1.99
CA GLU A 312 -18.54 -7.28 2.30
C GLU A 312 -17.94 -8.08 1.14
N ARG A 313 -18.33 -7.79 -0.11
CA ARG A 313 -17.71 -8.44 -1.28
C ARG A 313 -16.21 -8.10 -1.37
N GLY A 314 -15.87 -6.82 -1.17
CA GLY A 314 -14.47 -6.39 -1.13
C GLY A 314 -13.67 -7.08 -0.02
N GLY A 315 -14.26 -7.24 1.16
CA GLY A 315 -13.68 -7.96 2.28
C GLY A 315 -13.39 -9.43 1.95
N LYS A 316 -14.36 -10.15 1.37
CA LYS A 316 -14.18 -11.56 0.96
C LYS A 316 -13.05 -11.74 -0.07
N ILE A 317 -13.01 -10.89 -1.09
CA ILE A 317 -11.94 -10.92 -2.08
C ILE A 317 -10.58 -10.66 -1.41
N ALA A 318 -10.56 -9.72 -0.46
CA ALA A 318 -9.35 -9.37 0.26
C ALA A 318 -8.87 -10.49 1.21
N GLU A 319 -9.75 -11.21 1.88
CA GLU A 319 -9.41 -12.39 2.68
C GLU A 319 -8.72 -13.47 1.85
N GLU A 320 -9.16 -13.68 0.61
CA GLU A 320 -8.59 -14.68 -0.30
C GLU A 320 -7.25 -14.23 -0.91
N LYS A 321 -7.09 -12.93 -1.23
CA LYS A 321 -5.98 -12.46 -2.09
C LYS A 321 -5.00 -11.53 -1.41
N LEU A 322 -5.42 -10.85 -0.33
CA LEU A 322 -4.67 -9.76 0.31
C LEU A 322 -4.44 -10.00 1.82
N SER A 323 -4.95 -11.09 2.38
CA SER A 323 -4.75 -11.43 3.78
C SER A 323 -3.28 -11.74 4.09
N PHE A 324 -2.90 -11.69 5.35
CA PHE A 324 -1.56 -12.10 5.78
C PHE A 324 -1.30 -13.58 5.47
N ARG A 325 -2.32 -14.43 5.57
CA ARG A 325 -2.23 -15.83 5.16
C ARG A 325 -1.88 -15.96 3.68
N ALA A 326 -2.66 -15.33 2.80
CA ALA A 326 -2.41 -15.36 1.36
C ALA A 326 -1.04 -14.75 1.00
N GLY A 327 -0.66 -13.63 1.65
CA GLY A 327 0.65 -13.01 1.48
C GLY A 327 1.81 -13.93 1.86
N ARG A 328 1.71 -14.64 2.99
CA ARG A 328 2.71 -15.62 3.45
C ARG A 328 2.86 -16.78 2.47
N GLU A 329 1.76 -17.38 2.05
CA GLU A 329 1.76 -18.50 1.09
C GLU A 329 2.40 -18.11 -0.24
N ASN A 330 2.03 -16.96 -0.80
CA ASN A 330 2.59 -16.45 -2.04
C ASN A 330 4.10 -16.17 -1.94
N LEU A 331 4.54 -15.57 -0.82
CA LEU A 331 5.96 -15.34 -0.56
C LEU A 331 6.74 -16.65 -0.41
N TRP A 332 6.21 -17.60 0.35
CA TRP A 332 6.81 -18.91 0.53
C TRP A 332 6.98 -19.64 -0.80
N HIS A 333 5.95 -19.68 -1.65
CA HIS A 333 6.03 -20.28 -2.99
C HIS A 333 7.07 -19.58 -3.85
N PHE A 334 7.05 -18.25 -3.90
CA PHE A 334 8.00 -17.49 -4.71
C PHE A 334 9.46 -17.73 -4.28
N PHE A 335 9.76 -17.59 -2.98
CA PHE A 335 11.12 -17.83 -2.50
C PHE A 335 11.54 -19.30 -2.58
N GLY A 336 10.61 -20.25 -2.49
CA GLY A 336 10.83 -21.67 -2.74
C GLY A 336 11.32 -21.95 -4.17
N GLN A 337 10.69 -21.30 -5.16
CA GLN A 337 11.10 -21.38 -6.56
C GLN A 337 12.50 -20.77 -6.81
N LEU A 338 12.89 -19.74 -6.06
CA LEU A 338 14.22 -19.14 -6.17
C LEU A 338 15.33 -20.00 -5.53
N ALA A 339 14.96 -20.96 -4.68
CA ALA A 339 15.89 -21.84 -3.96
C ALA A 339 16.17 -23.16 -4.72
N SER A 340 15.31 -23.53 -5.66
CA SER A 340 15.46 -24.67 -6.58
C SER A 340 16.39 -24.34 -7.74
#